data_e5c4ca0437448be7048c876611fcaf23
#
_entry.id   e5c4ca0437448be7048c876611fcaf23
#
_cell.length_a   1.000
_cell.length_b   1.000
_cell.length_c   1.000
_cell.angle_alpha   90.00
_cell.angle_beta   90.00
_cell.angle_gamma   90.00
#
_symmetry.space_group_name_H-M   'P 1'
#
loop_
_entity.id
_entity.type
_entity.pdbx_description
1 polymer ?
#
loop_
_entity_poly.entity_id
_entity_poly.type
_entity_poly.pdbx_seq_one_letter_code
_entity_poly.pdbx_strand_id
1 'polypeptide(L)'
;MKQGTQLFVLALAGLLLSSCGQKSAGLQEAAVAPDTMLFENGMTFLEKNQYIKARLSFQTLINTYPDSEHTPASFLGIGESYYHEGGTTSLLQAEAQYKDFIIFYPTHDIADDAQMKIAAVNVKLMRGPGRDSTYAIKAERELKKFLQMHPESELAPTALEFLWEVQENLAQGIQGVGDFYFSRNSHLASESRYKSVLESYPDYSRLDQTLFRLSRSLENLGRIEEASVYYSRVVSEFPFSEFASNAEQRLILLEKPVPPVDPVAAAKNEANLRPGGGFSLMAPIRGMQEVFTGREDPYEVAKRRAEERQEQEDGSNPEENSAQSDSQSNGK
;
A
#
# COMPACT_ATOMS: atom_id res chain seq x y z
N MET A 1 -68.04 24.93 -58.74
CA MET A 1 -66.80 24.28 -58.42
C MET A 1 -66.03 24.92 -57.22
N LYS A 2 -66.68 25.47 -56.17
CA LYS A 2 -66.06 26.13 -55.03
C LYS A 2 -66.46 25.51 -53.66
N GLN A 3 -67.38 24.58 -53.61
CA GLN A 3 -67.83 23.93 -52.35
C GLN A 3 -67.14 22.62 -52.05
N GLY A 4 -66.51 21.94 -53.02
CA GLY A 4 -65.83 20.68 -52.77
C GLY A 4 -64.44 20.82 -52.17
N THR A 5 -63.80 21.96 -52.31
CA THR A 5 -62.40 22.18 -51.81
C THR A 5 -62.37 22.54 -50.32
N GLN A 6 -63.47 23.14 -49.80
CA GLN A 6 -63.53 23.47 -48.36
C GLN A 6 -63.81 22.27 -47.45
N LEU A 7 -64.52 21.25 -47.92
CA LEU A 7 -64.74 20.00 -47.18
C LEU A 7 -63.51 19.12 -47.09
N PHE A 8 -62.63 19.17 -48.08
CA PHE A 8 -61.40 18.39 -48.09
C PHE A 8 -60.31 19.01 -47.20
N VAL A 9 -60.28 20.30 -47.01
CA VAL A 9 -59.35 21.01 -46.11
C VAL A 9 -59.73 20.79 -44.64
N LEU A 10 -61.04 20.75 -44.35
CA LEU A 10 -61.56 20.45 -42.96
C LEU A 10 -61.33 18.97 -42.54
N ALA A 11 -61.41 18.04 -43.51
CA ALA A 11 -61.15 16.64 -43.24
C ALA A 11 -59.66 16.36 -43.00
N LEU A 12 -58.74 17.07 -43.64
CA LEU A 12 -57.29 16.92 -43.45
C LEU A 12 -56.79 17.58 -42.16
N ALA A 13 -57.46 18.62 -41.66
CA ALA A 13 -57.15 19.29 -40.42
C ALA A 13 -57.56 18.45 -39.16
N GLY A 14 -58.60 17.58 -39.32
CA GLY A 14 -59.06 16.68 -38.23
C GLY A 14 -58.16 15.48 -37.98
N LEU A 15 -57.30 15.08 -38.96
CA LEU A 15 -56.41 13.91 -38.84
C LEU A 15 -55.06 14.23 -38.18
N LEU A 16 -54.74 15.51 -37.98
CA LEU A 16 -53.47 15.89 -37.33
C LEU A 16 -53.57 16.10 -35.81
N LEU A 17 -54.74 15.94 -35.19
CA LEU A 17 -54.92 16.15 -33.75
C LEU A 17 -55.03 14.86 -32.94
N SER A 18 -54.91 13.68 -33.55
CA SER A 18 -55.00 12.39 -32.85
C SER A 18 -53.63 11.78 -32.50
N SER A 19 -52.53 12.51 -32.65
CA SER A 19 -51.20 12.00 -32.36
C SER A 19 -50.55 12.61 -31.10
N CYS A 20 -51.32 12.84 -30.04
CA CYS A 20 -50.81 13.20 -28.75
C CYS A 20 -51.43 12.32 -27.69
N GLY A 21 -50.85 11.13 -27.45
CA GLY A 21 -51.32 10.28 -26.36
C GLY A 21 -50.58 8.97 -26.20
N GLN A 22 -49.37 8.84 -26.70
CA GLN A 22 -48.52 7.74 -26.32
C GLN A 22 -47.67 8.21 -25.14
N LYS A 23 -48.21 7.98 -23.91
CA LYS A 23 -47.35 7.92 -22.72
C LYS A 23 -46.40 6.77 -22.96
N SER A 24 -45.23 7.07 -23.45
CA SER A 24 -44.08 6.20 -23.30
C SER A 24 -43.88 6.09 -21.80
N ALA A 25 -44.31 4.95 -21.23
CA ALA A 25 -43.74 4.46 -19.98
C ALA A 25 -42.27 4.12 -20.29
N GLY A 26 -41.47 5.16 -20.58
CA GLY A 26 -40.03 5.06 -20.53
C GLY A 26 -39.72 4.83 -19.07
N LEU A 27 -39.14 3.68 -18.80
CA LEU A 27 -38.24 3.54 -17.67
C LEU A 27 -37.46 4.83 -17.58
N GLN A 28 -37.74 5.66 -16.57
CA GLN A 28 -36.84 6.71 -16.15
C GLN A 28 -35.62 5.95 -15.68
N GLU A 29 -34.65 5.74 -16.56
CA GLU A 29 -33.29 5.51 -16.16
C GLU A 29 -32.99 6.64 -15.18
N ALA A 30 -32.80 6.30 -13.91
CA ALA A 30 -32.51 7.29 -12.89
C ALA A 30 -31.28 8.05 -13.39
N ALA A 31 -31.43 9.36 -13.66
CA ALA A 31 -30.35 10.16 -14.17
C ALA A 31 -29.23 10.08 -13.13
N VAL A 32 -28.07 9.53 -13.53
CA VAL A 32 -26.89 9.42 -12.67
C VAL A 32 -26.57 10.82 -12.14
N ALA A 33 -26.36 10.94 -10.84
CA ALA A 33 -26.08 12.23 -10.21
C ALA A 33 -24.78 12.82 -10.79
N PRO A 34 -24.70 14.16 -11.00
CA PRO A 34 -23.57 14.77 -11.68
C PRO A 34 -22.22 14.55 -10.99
N ASP A 35 -22.20 14.44 -9.66
CA ASP A 35 -21.01 14.14 -8.89
C ASP A 35 -20.55 12.68 -9.09
N THR A 36 -21.49 11.73 -9.11
CA THR A 36 -21.21 10.33 -9.48
C THR A 36 -20.62 10.24 -10.88
N MET A 37 -21.19 10.96 -11.88
CA MET A 37 -20.63 11.00 -13.23
C MET A 37 -19.20 11.54 -13.28
N LEU A 38 -18.89 12.56 -12.48
CA LEU A 38 -17.54 13.12 -12.40
C LEU A 38 -16.57 12.11 -11.79
N PHE A 39 -17.00 11.39 -10.77
CA PHE A 39 -16.20 10.33 -10.13
C PHE A 39 -15.92 9.19 -11.10
N GLU A 40 -16.94 8.61 -11.73
CA GLU A 40 -16.83 7.54 -12.73
C GLU A 40 -15.94 7.94 -13.92
N ASN A 41 -16.08 9.17 -14.41
CA ASN A 41 -15.20 9.69 -15.45
C ASN A 41 -13.74 9.76 -14.97
N GLY A 42 -13.52 10.23 -13.74
CA GLY A 42 -12.20 10.27 -13.12
C GLY A 42 -11.55 8.90 -13.07
N MET A 43 -12.29 7.88 -12.60
CA MET A 43 -11.84 6.48 -12.53
C MET A 43 -11.55 5.93 -13.93
N THR A 44 -12.47 6.12 -14.88
CA THR A 44 -12.28 5.69 -16.28
C THR A 44 -11.04 6.32 -16.92
N PHE A 45 -10.76 7.58 -16.64
CA PHE A 45 -9.54 8.24 -17.14
C PHE A 45 -8.28 7.70 -16.47
N LEU A 46 -8.35 7.36 -15.19
CA LEU A 46 -7.24 6.75 -14.45
C LEU A 46 -6.88 5.39 -15.05
N GLU A 47 -7.85 4.51 -15.28
CA GLU A 47 -7.68 3.19 -15.92
C GLU A 47 -7.08 3.31 -17.34
N LYS A 48 -7.48 4.34 -18.08
CA LYS A 48 -6.94 4.61 -19.41
C LYS A 48 -5.59 5.35 -19.39
N ASN A 49 -4.95 5.50 -18.23
CA ASN A 49 -3.70 6.24 -18.02
C ASN A 49 -3.77 7.71 -18.49
N GLN A 50 -4.98 8.29 -18.50
CA GLN A 50 -5.20 9.70 -18.84
C GLN A 50 -5.17 10.56 -17.57
N TYR A 51 -4.04 10.55 -16.88
CA TYR A 51 -3.86 11.08 -15.52
C TYR A 51 -4.31 12.54 -15.35
N ILE A 52 -4.00 13.41 -16.33
CA ILE A 52 -4.40 14.82 -16.28
C ILE A 52 -5.93 14.95 -16.29
N LYS A 53 -6.62 14.16 -17.14
CA LYS A 53 -8.10 14.20 -17.20
C LYS A 53 -8.72 13.62 -15.94
N ALA A 54 -8.15 12.56 -15.39
CA ALA A 54 -8.58 11.98 -14.12
C ALA A 54 -8.53 13.04 -13.01
N ARG A 55 -7.38 13.71 -12.86
CA ARG A 55 -7.23 14.80 -11.87
C ARG A 55 -8.22 15.92 -12.06
N LEU A 56 -8.47 16.33 -13.31
CA LEU A 56 -9.44 17.38 -13.60
C LEU A 56 -10.86 16.97 -13.19
N SER A 57 -11.28 15.74 -13.46
CA SER A 57 -12.59 15.23 -13.08
C SER A 57 -12.75 15.17 -11.55
N PHE A 58 -11.79 14.59 -10.84
CA PHE A 58 -11.80 14.52 -9.37
C PHE A 58 -11.75 15.92 -8.74
N GLN A 59 -10.90 16.82 -9.25
CA GLN A 59 -10.82 18.18 -8.72
C GLN A 59 -12.10 18.97 -8.96
N THR A 60 -12.76 18.76 -10.11
CA THR A 60 -14.07 19.37 -10.41
C THR A 60 -15.12 18.87 -9.42
N LEU A 61 -15.14 17.56 -9.12
CA LEU A 61 -16.04 16.98 -8.13
C LEU A 61 -15.83 17.63 -6.76
N ILE A 62 -14.60 17.61 -6.25
CA ILE A 62 -14.26 18.16 -4.93
C ILE A 62 -14.67 19.63 -4.80
N ASN A 63 -14.44 20.42 -5.85
CA ASN A 63 -14.73 21.86 -5.83
C ASN A 63 -16.22 22.18 -5.99
N THR A 64 -16.96 21.36 -6.76
CA THR A 64 -18.36 21.62 -7.08
C THR A 64 -19.33 20.95 -6.11
N TYR A 65 -18.95 19.77 -5.62
CA TYR A 65 -19.76 18.92 -4.76
C TYR A 65 -18.96 18.47 -3.51
N PRO A 66 -18.56 19.42 -2.62
CA PRO A 66 -17.70 19.11 -1.47
C PRO A 66 -18.33 18.12 -0.48
N ASP A 67 -19.67 18.09 -0.44
CA ASP A 67 -20.46 17.21 0.44
C ASP A 67 -20.82 15.87 -0.21
N SER A 68 -20.32 15.59 -1.43
CA SER A 68 -20.54 14.31 -2.10
C SER A 68 -19.85 13.16 -1.36
N GLU A 69 -20.50 12.02 -1.32
CA GLU A 69 -19.93 10.77 -0.78
C GLU A 69 -18.65 10.34 -1.52
N HIS A 70 -18.50 10.75 -2.77
CA HIS A 70 -17.32 10.48 -3.61
C HIS A 70 -16.14 11.42 -3.34
N THR A 71 -16.33 12.47 -2.53
CA THR A 71 -15.27 13.46 -2.29
C THR A 71 -14.03 12.84 -1.65
N PRO A 72 -14.12 12.00 -0.58
CA PRO A 72 -12.95 11.35 -0.01
C PRO A 72 -12.20 10.46 -1.04
N ALA A 73 -12.93 9.62 -1.77
CA ALA A 73 -12.33 8.77 -2.79
C ALA A 73 -11.69 9.57 -3.93
N SER A 74 -12.23 10.74 -4.27
CA SER A 74 -11.66 11.65 -5.27
C SER A 74 -10.32 12.24 -4.84
N PHE A 75 -10.12 12.55 -3.55
CA PHE A 75 -8.80 12.96 -3.02
C PHE A 75 -7.77 11.86 -3.25
N LEU A 76 -8.11 10.60 -2.94
CA LEU A 76 -7.22 9.47 -3.21
C LEU A 76 -6.98 9.30 -4.72
N GLY A 77 -8.03 9.40 -5.55
CA GLY A 77 -7.93 9.31 -7.00
C GLY A 77 -6.96 10.31 -7.62
N ILE A 78 -6.88 11.53 -7.08
CA ILE A 78 -5.85 12.51 -7.48
C ILE A 78 -4.46 11.98 -7.11
N GLY A 79 -4.26 11.48 -5.89
CA GLY A 79 -3.02 10.87 -5.46
C GLY A 79 -2.61 9.69 -6.35
N GLU A 80 -3.55 8.78 -6.65
CA GLU A 80 -3.33 7.65 -7.56
C GLU A 80 -2.87 8.10 -8.94
N SER A 81 -3.51 9.13 -9.49
CA SER A 81 -3.14 9.65 -10.79
C SER A 81 -1.69 10.13 -10.85
N TYR A 82 -1.21 10.80 -9.79
CA TYR A 82 0.18 11.21 -9.68
C TYR A 82 1.12 10.01 -9.44
N TYR A 83 0.69 9.04 -8.64
CA TYR A 83 1.48 7.85 -8.35
C TYR A 83 1.73 7.01 -9.62
N HIS A 84 0.70 6.82 -10.45
CA HIS A 84 0.78 6.08 -11.70
C HIS A 84 1.50 6.86 -12.82
N GLU A 85 1.36 8.19 -12.86
CA GLU A 85 2.12 9.04 -13.77
C GLU A 85 3.63 8.85 -13.57
N GLY A 86 4.05 8.67 -12.33
CA GLY A 86 5.42 8.33 -11.99
C GLY A 86 6.41 9.48 -12.09
N GLY A 87 7.70 9.15 -11.92
CA GLY A 87 8.75 10.16 -11.80
C GLY A 87 8.76 10.84 -10.43
N THR A 88 9.90 11.41 -10.07
CA THR A 88 10.10 11.94 -8.70
C THR A 88 9.10 13.04 -8.34
N THR A 89 8.83 13.96 -9.28
CA THR A 89 7.93 15.09 -9.02
C THR A 89 6.50 14.62 -8.79
N SER A 90 5.97 13.76 -9.66
CA SER A 90 4.61 13.24 -9.54
C SER A 90 4.46 12.36 -8.27
N LEU A 91 5.46 11.55 -7.95
CA LEU A 91 5.43 10.76 -6.71
C LEU A 91 5.41 11.64 -5.45
N LEU A 92 6.12 12.76 -5.43
CA LEU A 92 6.05 13.72 -4.32
C LEU A 92 4.69 14.44 -4.25
N GLN A 93 4.05 14.68 -5.40
CA GLN A 93 2.68 15.20 -5.43
C GLN A 93 1.68 14.16 -4.92
N ALA A 94 1.86 12.89 -5.27
CA ALA A 94 1.05 11.80 -4.73
C ALA A 94 1.15 11.74 -3.20
N GLU A 95 2.38 11.78 -2.66
CA GLU A 95 2.61 11.80 -1.21
C GLU A 95 1.88 12.97 -0.53
N ALA A 96 1.92 14.15 -1.13
CA ALA A 96 1.22 15.33 -0.62
C ALA A 96 -0.30 15.11 -0.59
N GLN A 97 -0.89 14.60 -1.68
CA GLN A 97 -2.33 14.33 -1.76
C GLN A 97 -2.79 13.29 -0.74
N TYR A 98 -2.02 12.21 -0.53
CA TYR A 98 -2.35 11.22 0.49
C TYR A 98 -2.26 11.78 1.92
N LYS A 99 -1.31 12.69 2.17
CA LYS A 99 -1.22 13.40 3.47
C LYS A 99 -2.40 14.34 3.67
N ASP A 100 -2.79 15.08 2.64
CA ASP A 100 -3.96 15.96 2.70
C ASP A 100 -5.22 15.14 2.99
N PHE A 101 -5.38 13.96 2.35
CA PHE A 101 -6.48 13.05 2.68
C PHE A 101 -6.52 12.70 4.16
N ILE A 102 -5.41 12.30 4.77
CA ILE A 102 -5.36 11.93 6.19
C ILE A 102 -5.69 13.14 7.10
N ILE A 103 -5.33 14.36 6.68
CA ILE A 103 -5.64 15.58 7.44
C ILE A 103 -7.14 15.87 7.41
N PHE A 104 -7.80 15.72 6.25
CA PHE A 104 -9.22 16.01 6.10
C PHE A 104 -10.13 14.88 6.56
N TYR A 105 -9.68 13.63 6.42
CA TYR A 105 -10.46 12.43 6.67
C TYR A 105 -9.73 11.40 7.57
N PRO A 106 -9.29 11.79 8.79
CA PRO A 106 -8.41 10.95 9.62
C PRO A 106 -9.05 9.65 10.12
N THR A 107 -10.38 9.62 10.20
CA THR A 107 -11.16 8.47 10.71
C THR A 107 -11.94 7.76 9.61
N HIS A 108 -11.71 8.12 8.36
CA HIS A 108 -12.40 7.47 7.24
C HIS A 108 -11.88 6.03 7.06
N ASP A 109 -12.75 5.14 6.60
CA ASP A 109 -12.48 3.71 6.46
C ASP A 109 -11.26 3.39 5.58
N ILE A 110 -10.93 4.29 4.63
CA ILE A 110 -9.75 4.16 3.74
C ILE A 110 -8.56 5.01 4.21
N ALA A 111 -8.51 5.44 5.46
CA ALA A 111 -7.37 6.22 5.98
C ALA A 111 -6.10 5.38 6.13
N ASP A 112 -6.25 4.09 6.40
CA ASP A 112 -5.14 3.14 6.41
C ASP A 112 -4.55 2.95 5.00
N ASP A 113 -5.38 2.89 3.94
CA ASP A 113 -4.92 2.88 2.55
C ASP A 113 -4.05 4.11 2.25
N ALA A 114 -4.54 5.30 2.60
CA ALA A 114 -3.79 6.53 2.38
C ALA A 114 -2.44 6.53 3.12
N GLN A 115 -2.39 6.04 4.36
CA GLN A 115 -1.14 5.93 5.12
C GLN A 115 -0.18 4.92 4.48
N MET A 116 -0.70 3.78 4.01
CA MET A 116 0.10 2.78 3.30
C MET A 116 0.64 3.32 1.98
N LYS A 117 -0.16 4.11 1.24
CA LYS A 117 0.26 4.75 -0.02
C LYS A 117 1.38 5.78 0.19
N ILE A 118 1.39 6.50 1.30
CA ILE A 118 2.52 7.38 1.68
C ILE A 118 3.80 6.57 1.84
N ALA A 119 3.72 5.42 2.50
CA ALA A 119 4.87 4.52 2.63
C ALA A 119 5.32 3.98 1.27
N ALA A 120 4.38 3.51 0.45
CA ALA A 120 4.63 2.98 -0.89
C ALA A 120 5.31 4.00 -1.83
N VAL A 121 4.94 5.28 -1.77
CA VAL A 121 5.64 6.34 -2.50
C VAL A 121 7.12 6.40 -2.10
N ASN A 122 7.42 6.36 -0.81
CA ASN A 122 8.79 6.44 -0.32
C ASN A 122 9.59 5.16 -0.67
N VAL A 123 8.97 3.98 -0.65
CA VAL A 123 9.56 2.74 -1.14
C VAL A 123 9.89 2.86 -2.64
N LYS A 124 8.97 3.39 -3.45
CA LYS A 124 9.18 3.59 -4.90
C LYS A 124 10.29 4.60 -5.22
N LEU A 125 10.51 5.57 -4.34
CA LEU A 125 11.60 6.56 -4.45
C LEU A 125 12.92 6.05 -3.86
N MET A 126 12.90 4.99 -3.07
CA MET A 126 14.08 4.39 -2.45
C MET A 126 15.09 3.95 -3.50
N ARG A 127 16.36 4.20 -3.20
CA ARG A 127 17.48 3.74 -4.02
C ARG A 127 18.13 2.51 -3.43
N GLY A 128 18.94 1.82 -4.23
CA GLY A 128 19.65 0.64 -3.78
C GLY A 128 20.61 0.92 -2.62
N PRO A 129 21.04 -0.14 -1.91
CA PRO A 129 21.90 -0.07 -0.74
C PRO A 129 23.18 0.73 -1.01
N GLY A 130 23.62 1.50 -0.02
CA GLY A 130 24.83 2.31 -0.12
C GLY A 130 24.70 3.58 -0.98
N ARG A 131 23.49 3.90 -1.44
CA ARG A 131 23.17 5.16 -2.10
C ARG A 131 22.47 6.10 -1.11
N ASP A 132 21.83 7.16 -1.63
CA ASP A 132 21.02 8.07 -0.82
C ASP A 132 19.90 7.29 -0.11
N SER A 133 19.97 7.24 1.23
CA SER A 133 19.03 6.51 2.09
C SER A 133 17.83 7.35 2.54
N THR A 134 17.71 8.60 2.06
CA THR A 134 16.65 9.52 2.52
C THR A 134 15.26 8.92 2.40
N TYR A 135 14.93 8.33 1.27
CA TYR A 135 13.61 7.74 1.05
C TYR A 135 13.45 6.38 1.75
N ALA A 136 14.52 5.59 1.91
CA ALA A 136 14.49 4.38 2.69
C ALA A 136 14.15 4.66 4.16
N ILE A 137 14.79 5.66 4.77
CA ILE A 137 14.50 6.10 6.15
C ILE A 137 13.08 6.64 6.29
N LYS A 138 12.59 7.38 5.29
CA LYS A 138 11.19 7.83 5.28
C LYS A 138 10.22 6.66 5.17
N ALA A 139 10.48 5.72 4.27
CA ALA A 139 9.65 4.52 4.09
C ALA A 139 9.58 3.71 5.39
N GLU A 140 10.72 3.46 6.04
CA GLU A 140 10.77 2.75 7.33
C GLU A 140 9.89 3.44 8.38
N ARG A 141 10.00 4.77 8.49
CA ARG A 141 9.21 5.55 9.44
C ARG A 141 7.71 5.47 9.15
N GLU A 142 7.31 5.64 7.89
CA GLU A 142 5.89 5.62 7.51
C GLU A 142 5.28 4.21 7.65
N LEU A 143 6.05 3.14 7.36
CA LEU A 143 5.64 1.76 7.57
C LEU A 143 5.47 1.43 9.07
N LYS A 144 6.43 1.82 9.92
CA LYS A 144 6.31 1.67 11.38
C LYS A 144 5.12 2.44 11.92
N LYS A 145 4.88 3.66 11.43
CA LYS A 145 3.71 4.47 11.78
C LYS A 145 2.42 3.76 11.37
N PHE A 146 2.34 3.22 10.15
CA PHE A 146 1.19 2.46 9.68
C PHE A 146 0.88 1.28 10.60
N LEU A 147 1.86 0.44 10.89
CA LEU A 147 1.71 -0.73 11.75
C LEU A 147 1.30 -0.37 13.19
N GLN A 148 1.74 0.78 13.69
CA GLN A 148 1.35 1.28 15.01
C GLN A 148 -0.08 1.80 15.04
N MET A 149 -0.52 2.50 14.00
CA MET A 149 -1.83 3.14 13.95
C MET A 149 -2.94 2.19 13.47
N HIS A 150 -2.59 1.23 12.61
CA HIS A 150 -3.53 0.33 11.95
C HIS A 150 -3.09 -1.15 12.07
N PRO A 151 -2.89 -1.68 13.30
CA PRO A 151 -2.38 -3.05 13.51
C PRO A 151 -3.33 -4.13 12.98
N GLU A 152 -4.63 -3.85 12.94
CA GLU A 152 -5.68 -4.77 12.49
C GLU A 152 -6.05 -4.58 11.00
N SER A 153 -5.36 -3.69 10.29
CA SER A 153 -5.59 -3.50 8.86
C SER A 153 -5.22 -4.75 8.07
N GLU A 154 -6.01 -5.07 7.05
CA GLU A 154 -5.70 -6.13 6.08
C GLU A 154 -4.37 -5.90 5.35
N LEU A 155 -3.88 -4.65 5.32
CA LEU A 155 -2.59 -4.28 4.74
C LEU A 155 -1.41 -4.51 5.69
N ALA A 156 -1.64 -4.86 6.98
CA ALA A 156 -0.56 -5.03 7.95
C ALA A 156 0.47 -6.09 7.55
N PRO A 157 0.10 -7.28 7.02
CA PRO A 157 1.08 -8.24 6.52
C PRO A 157 1.96 -7.68 5.40
N THR A 158 1.37 -6.97 4.44
CA THR A 158 2.10 -6.34 3.33
C THR A 158 3.02 -5.22 3.84
N ALA A 159 2.57 -4.45 4.83
CA ALA A 159 3.40 -3.42 5.45
C ALA A 159 4.62 -4.01 6.18
N LEU A 160 4.48 -5.18 6.82
CA LEU A 160 5.59 -5.91 7.43
C LEU A 160 6.60 -6.39 6.38
N GLU A 161 6.15 -6.88 5.23
CA GLU A 161 7.03 -7.29 4.13
C GLU A 161 7.84 -6.10 3.59
N PHE A 162 7.17 -4.97 3.33
CA PHE A 162 7.87 -3.74 2.89
C PHE A 162 8.82 -3.22 3.96
N LEU A 163 8.45 -3.27 5.23
CA LEU A 163 9.31 -2.86 6.32
C LEU A 163 10.59 -3.71 6.35
N TRP A 164 10.45 -5.01 6.21
CA TRP A 164 11.59 -5.92 6.14
C TRP A 164 12.50 -5.59 4.95
N GLU A 165 11.96 -5.42 3.73
CA GLU A 165 12.73 -5.05 2.53
C GLU A 165 13.48 -3.72 2.70
N VAL A 166 12.82 -2.72 3.29
CA VAL A 166 13.43 -1.41 3.56
C VAL A 166 14.57 -1.54 4.57
N GLN A 167 14.37 -2.33 5.63
CA GLN A 167 15.39 -2.58 6.65
C GLN A 167 16.57 -3.36 6.09
N GLU A 168 16.34 -4.34 5.21
CA GLU A 168 17.40 -5.02 4.46
C GLU A 168 18.26 -4.05 3.64
N ASN A 169 17.62 -3.14 2.92
CA ASN A 169 18.30 -2.11 2.14
C ASN A 169 19.17 -1.20 3.01
N LEU A 170 18.64 -0.73 4.13
CA LEU A 170 19.35 0.15 5.08
C LEU A 170 20.52 -0.58 5.74
N ALA A 171 20.29 -1.79 6.24
CA ALA A 171 21.31 -2.62 6.86
C ALA A 171 22.46 -2.93 5.89
N GLN A 172 22.13 -3.36 4.67
CA GLN A 172 23.12 -3.63 3.63
C GLN A 172 23.93 -2.39 3.26
N GLY A 173 23.29 -1.21 3.25
CA GLY A 173 23.99 0.06 3.03
C GLY A 173 25.03 0.34 4.12
N ILE A 174 24.67 0.19 5.40
CA ILE A 174 25.58 0.39 6.54
C ILE A 174 26.71 -0.66 6.53
N GLN A 175 26.35 -1.93 6.30
CA GLN A 175 27.34 -3.01 6.20
C GLN A 175 28.34 -2.72 5.07
N GLY A 176 27.88 -2.29 3.90
CA GLY A 176 28.76 -1.94 2.77
C GLY A 176 29.78 -0.86 3.13
N VAL A 177 29.39 0.14 3.94
CA VAL A 177 30.33 1.14 4.47
C VAL A 177 31.33 0.48 5.44
N GLY A 178 30.87 -0.43 6.29
CA GLY A 178 31.74 -1.23 7.18
C GLY A 178 32.77 -2.02 6.39
N ASP A 179 32.34 -2.70 5.31
CA ASP A 179 33.16 -3.49 4.42
C ASP A 179 34.24 -2.65 3.71
N PHE A 180 33.86 -1.44 3.30
CA PHE A 180 34.80 -0.48 2.72
C PHE A 180 35.91 -0.11 3.70
N TYR A 181 35.57 0.19 4.96
CA TYR A 181 36.59 0.49 5.98
C TYR A 181 37.41 -0.75 6.36
N PHE A 182 36.77 -1.91 6.45
CA PHE A 182 37.46 -3.17 6.75
C PHE A 182 38.54 -3.48 5.70
N SER A 183 38.21 -3.35 4.41
CA SER A 183 39.16 -3.59 3.31
C SER A 183 40.37 -2.63 3.30
N ARG A 184 40.22 -1.49 4.00
CA ARG A 184 41.29 -0.47 4.16
C ARG A 184 42.01 -0.58 5.52
N ASN A 185 41.82 -1.66 6.25
CA ASN A 185 42.39 -1.87 7.57
C ASN A 185 41.99 -0.80 8.62
N SER A 186 40.90 -0.04 8.35
CA SER A 186 40.34 0.95 9.27
C SER A 186 39.37 0.25 10.22
N HIS A 187 39.91 -0.66 11.06
CA HIS A 187 39.10 -1.58 11.86
C HIS A 187 38.21 -0.90 12.90
N LEU A 188 38.60 0.23 13.46
CA LEU A 188 37.77 1.01 14.38
C LEU A 188 36.54 1.59 13.67
N ALA A 189 36.70 2.07 12.44
CA ALA A 189 35.58 2.59 11.67
C ALA A 189 34.62 1.47 11.20
N SER A 190 35.18 0.32 10.79
CA SER A 190 34.36 -0.84 10.40
C SER A 190 33.61 -1.42 11.58
N GLU A 191 34.21 -1.52 12.77
CA GLU A 191 33.56 -1.91 14.01
C GLU A 191 32.31 -1.08 14.28
N SER A 192 32.44 0.25 14.24
CA SER A 192 31.31 1.18 14.47
C SER A 192 30.15 0.88 13.52
N ARG A 193 30.42 0.64 12.23
CA ARG A 193 29.38 0.37 11.23
C ARG A 193 28.71 -0.98 11.47
N TYR A 194 29.49 -2.03 11.71
CA TYR A 194 28.90 -3.35 11.99
C TYR A 194 28.08 -3.37 13.28
N LYS A 195 28.53 -2.70 14.34
CA LYS A 195 27.71 -2.54 15.57
C LYS A 195 26.40 -1.81 15.29
N SER A 196 26.42 -0.75 14.47
CA SER A 196 25.19 -0.06 14.07
C SER A 196 24.19 -0.98 13.35
N VAL A 197 24.66 -1.93 12.53
CA VAL A 197 23.78 -2.94 11.91
C VAL A 197 23.14 -3.82 12.98
N LEU A 198 23.94 -4.35 13.93
CA LEU A 198 23.45 -5.24 14.98
C LEU A 198 22.40 -4.55 15.89
N GLU A 199 22.61 -3.27 16.16
CA GLU A 199 21.73 -2.49 17.04
C GLU A 199 20.43 -2.07 16.35
N SER A 200 20.52 -1.67 15.07
CA SER A 200 19.36 -1.10 14.35
C SER A 200 18.55 -2.15 13.59
N TYR A 201 19.20 -3.23 13.14
CA TYR A 201 18.60 -4.24 12.26
C TYR A 201 18.91 -5.67 12.70
N PRO A 202 18.40 -6.12 13.87
CA PRO A 202 18.71 -7.43 14.44
C PRO A 202 18.18 -8.62 13.62
N ASP A 203 17.22 -8.38 12.72
CA ASP A 203 16.65 -9.40 11.84
C ASP A 203 17.21 -9.33 10.40
N TYR A 204 18.33 -8.64 10.20
CA TYR A 204 19.00 -8.54 8.91
C TYR A 204 19.43 -9.91 8.39
N SER A 205 19.12 -10.22 7.14
CA SER A 205 19.34 -11.56 6.56
C SER A 205 20.83 -11.98 6.51
N ARG A 206 21.78 -11.02 6.52
CA ARG A 206 23.23 -11.27 6.48
C ARG A 206 23.91 -10.91 7.79
N LEU A 207 23.21 -11.13 8.91
CA LEU A 207 23.72 -10.81 10.24
C LEU A 207 24.93 -11.68 10.61
N ASP A 208 24.95 -12.93 10.15
CA ASP A 208 26.07 -13.86 10.28
C ASP A 208 27.38 -13.29 9.71
N GLN A 209 27.33 -12.76 8.48
CA GLN A 209 28.45 -12.08 7.84
C GLN A 209 28.89 -10.84 8.63
N THR A 210 27.91 -10.05 9.10
CA THR A 210 28.16 -8.82 9.88
C THR A 210 28.87 -9.16 11.18
N LEU A 211 28.39 -10.19 11.92
CA LEU A 211 29.00 -10.68 13.15
C LEU A 211 30.43 -11.15 12.91
N PHE A 212 30.65 -11.96 11.87
CA PHE A 212 31.97 -12.49 11.54
C PHE A 212 32.95 -11.35 11.20
N ARG A 213 32.56 -10.36 10.40
CA ARG A 213 33.40 -9.23 10.05
C ARG A 213 33.67 -8.30 11.23
N LEU A 214 32.69 -8.12 12.12
CA LEU A 214 32.89 -7.39 13.37
C LEU A 214 33.92 -8.10 14.24
N SER A 215 33.81 -9.41 14.39
CA SER A 215 34.78 -10.22 15.15
C SER A 215 36.20 -10.03 14.58
N ARG A 216 36.34 -10.11 13.26
CA ARG A 216 37.63 -9.90 12.59
C ARG A 216 38.16 -8.48 12.78
N SER A 217 37.28 -7.46 12.81
CA SER A 217 37.69 -6.08 13.08
C SER A 217 38.23 -5.93 14.50
N LEU A 218 37.54 -6.50 15.48
CA LEU A 218 37.94 -6.48 16.91
C LEU A 218 39.23 -7.25 17.14
N GLU A 219 39.38 -8.40 16.51
CA GLU A 219 40.61 -9.19 16.55
C GLU A 219 41.81 -8.41 16.03
N ASN A 220 41.67 -7.72 14.87
CA ASN A 220 42.72 -6.87 14.32
C ASN A 220 43.04 -5.65 15.20
N LEU A 221 42.12 -5.24 16.07
CA LEU A 221 42.35 -4.20 17.08
C LEU A 221 42.99 -4.74 18.38
N GLY A 222 43.27 -6.06 18.46
CA GLY A 222 43.79 -6.72 19.64
C GLY A 222 42.74 -6.95 20.76
N ARG A 223 41.47 -6.68 20.48
CA ARG A 223 40.35 -6.85 21.45
C ARG A 223 39.78 -8.26 21.37
N ILE A 224 40.62 -9.22 21.77
CA ILE A 224 40.37 -10.67 21.60
C ILE A 224 39.11 -11.13 22.37
N GLU A 225 38.92 -10.65 23.60
CA GLU A 225 37.76 -11.05 24.41
C GLU A 225 36.46 -10.65 23.75
N GLU A 226 36.37 -9.41 23.24
CA GLU A 226 35.19 -8.93 22.55
C GLU A 226 35.00 -9.66 21.22
N ALA A 227 36.08 -9.92 20.47
CA ALA A 227 36.00 -10.67 19.20
C ALA A 227 35.43 -12.07 19.43
N SER A 228 35.86 -12.74 20.51
CA SER A 228 35.40 -14.10 20.85
C SER A 228 33.88 -14.16 21.12
N VAL A 229 33.29 -13.12 21.71
CA VAL A 229 31.84 -13.03 21.94
C VAL A 229 31.08 -13.09 20.61
N TYR A 230 31.50 -12.32 19.64
CA TYR A 230 30.82 -12.26 18.33
C TYR A 230 31.10 -13.50 17.48
N TYR A 231 32.30 -14.08 17.52
CA TYR A 231 32.55 -15.38 16.89
C TYR A 231 31.68 -16.48 17.50
N SER A 232 31.53 -16.47 18.81
CA SER A 232 30.65 -17.43 19.53
C SER A 232 29.19 -17.31 19.07
N ARG A 233 28.73 -16.09 18.84
CA ARG A 233 27.38 -15.86 18.29
C ARG A 233 27.23 -16.42 16.88
N VAL A 234 28.23 -16.28 16.01
CA VAL A 234 28.18 -16.88 14.66
C VAL A 234 28.01 -18.39 14.76
N VAL A 235 28.83 -19.07 15.62
CA VAL A 235 28.78 -20.51 15.76
C VAL A 235 27.47 -20.98 16.37
N SER A 236 26.96 -20.30 17.41
CA SER A 236 25.77 -20.75 18.16
C SER A 236 24.47 -20.39 17.45
N GLU A 237 24.37 -19.17 16.90
CA GLU A 237 23.13 -18.64 16.32
C GLU A 237 22.97 -18.97 14.83
N PHE A 238 24.10 -19.16 14.09
CA PHE A 238 24.11 -19.34 12.63
C PHE A 238 24.93 -20.58 12.20
N PRO A 239 24.64 -21.76 12.71
CA PRO A 239 25.47 -22.97 12.48
C PRO A 239 25.53 -23.40 11.00
N PHE A 240 24.55 -22.99 10.17
CA PHE A 240 24.48 -23.31 8.74
C PHE A 240 25.10 -22.21 7.86
N SER A 241 25.61 -21.15 8.47
CA SER A 241 26.30 -20.07 7.73
C SER A 241 27.65 -20.54 7.16
N GLU A 242 28.00 -20.00 5.99
CA GLU A 242 29.35 -20.18 5.43
C GLU A 242 30.46 -19.67 6.34
N PHE A 243 30.14 -18.78 7.29
CA PHE A 243 31.10 -18.21 8.26
C PHE A 243 31.24 -19.04 9.52
N ALA A 244 30.35 -20.00 9.81
CA ALA A 244 30.33 -20.75 11.07
C ALA A 244 31.64 -21.53 11.31
N SER A 245 32.06 -22.31 10.32
CA SER A 245 33.30 -23.07 10.41
C SER A 245 34.55 -22.19 10.60
N ASN A 246 34.58 -21.04 9.88
CA ASN A 246 35.69 -20.08 10.04
C ASN A 246 35.67 -19.43 11.42
N ALA A 247 34.50 -19.12 11.98
CA ALA A 247 34.36 -18.56 13.32
C ALA A 247 34.82 -19.56 14.39
N GLU A 248 34.44 -20.84 14.28
CA GLU A 248 34.89 -21.91 15.15
C GLU A 248 36.41 -22.06 15.15
N GLN A 249 37.03 -22.12 13.97
CA GLN A 249 38.49 -22.17 13.82
C GLN A 249 39.17 -20.97 14.49
N ARG A 250 38.60 -19.77 14.36
CA ARG A 250 39.14 -18.57 15.01
C ARG A 250 39.07 -18.68 16.53
N LEU A 251 37.96 -19.16 17.09
CA LEU A 251 37.84 -19.39 18.54
C LEU A 251 38.93 -20.37 19.05
N ILE A 252 39.14 -21.48 18.34
CA ILE A 252 40.17 -22.46 18.69
C ILE A 252 41.58 -21.81 18.65
N LEU A 253 41.89 -21.07 17.60
CA LEU A 253 43.19 -20.38 17.46
C LEU A 253 43.43 -19.30 18.52
N LEU A 254 42.36 -18.70 19.02
CA LEU A 254 42.39 -17.68 20.06
C LEU A 254 42.31 -18.30 21.47
N GLU A 255 42.34 -19.63 21.58
CA GLU A 255 42.20 -20.37 22.82
C GLU A 255 40.89 -20.04 23.60
N LYS A 256 39.80 -19.80 22.84
CA LYS A 256 38.47 -19.50 23.39
C LYS A 256 37.55 -20.70 23.27
N PRO A 257 36.61 -20.87 24.22
CA PRO A 257 35.66 -21.97 24.17
C PRO A 257 34.73 -21.85 22.94
N VAL A 258 34.51 -22.99 22.28
CA VAL A 258 33.51 -23.10 21.21
C VAL A 258 32.14 -23.38 21.85
N PRO A 259 31.14 -22.53 21.69
CA PRO A 259 29.82 -22.71 22.29
C PRO A 259 29.06 -23.84 21.60
N PRO A 260 28.09 -24.46 22.27
CA PRO A 260 27.10 -25.30 21.62
C PRO A 260 26.18 -24.47 20.73
N VAL A 261 25.57 -25.14 19.76
CA VAL A 261 24.52 -24.53 18.92
C VAL A 261 23.31 -24.19 19.77
N ASP A 262 22.78 -22.98 19.62
CA ASP A 262 21.47 -22.59 20.15
C ASP A 262 20.38 -23.03 19.16
N PRO A 263 19.58 -24.07 19.49
CA PRO A 263 18.60 -24.59 18.53
C PRO A 263 17.47 -23.63 18.22
N VAL A 264 17.14 -22.72 19.15
CA VAL A 264 16.06 -21.73 18.95
C VAL A 264 16.53 -20.63 18.01
N ALA A 265 17.72 -20.07 18.26
CA ALA A 265 18.31 -19.04 17.40
C ALA A 265 18.63 -19.61 16.00
N ALA A 266 19.17 -20.83 15.93
CA ALA A 266 19.47 -21.50 14.68
C ALA A 266 18.20 -21.71 13.83
N ALA A 267 17.11 -22.20 14.41
CA ALA A 267 15.84 -22.40 13.72
C ALA A 267 15.23 -21.06 13.23
N LYS A 268 15.30 -20.01 14.07
CA LYS A 268 14.85 -18.66 13.66
C LYS A 268 15.65 -18.15 12.46
N ASN A 269 16.95 -18.27 12.50
CA ASN A 269 17.83 -17.76 11.45
C ASN A 269 17.74 -18.58 10.16
N GLU A 270 17.52 -19.90 10.26
CA GLU A 270 17.22 -20.74 9.11
C GLU A 270 15.90 -20.36 8.44
N ALA A 271 14.86 -20.08 9.23
CA ALA A 271 13.57 -19.62 8.71
C ALA A 271 13.66 -18.24 8.03
N ASN A 272 14.59 -17.39 8.46
CA ASN A 272 14.84 -16.07 7.84
C ASN A 272 15.64 -16.17 6.52
N LEU A 273 16.27 -17.32 6.23
CA LEU A 273 16.88 -17.61 4.93
C LEU A 273 15.77 -17.91 3.91
N ARG A 274 15.03 -16.90 3.48
CA ARG A 274 13.98 -17.08 2.46
C ARG A 274 14.63 -17.51 1.13
N PRO A 275 14.09 -18.55 0.44
CA PRO A 275 14.55 -18.92 -0.89
C PRO A 275 14.37 -17.72 -1.84
N GLY A 276 15.45 -17.19 -2.36
CA GLY A 276 15.45 -16.03 -3.23
C GLY A 276 15.87 -14.71 -2.59
N GLY A 277 16.47 -14.74 -1.40
CA GLY A 277 16.98 -13.57 -0.64
C GLY A 277 18.10 -12.75 -1.28
N GLY A 278 18.13 -12.67 -2.60
CA GLY A 278 18.80 -11.63 -3.34
C GLY A 278 17.79 -10.52 -3.59
N PHE A 279 17.99 -9.37 -2.96
CA PHE A 279 17.28 -8.15 -3.29
C PHE A 279 17.38 -7.90 -4.79
N SER A 280 16.37 -8.28 -5.52
CA SER A 280 16.22 -7.93 -6.93
C SER A 280 15.60 -6.54 -6.98
N LEU A 281 16.45 -5.51 -7.07
CA LEU A 281 16.07 -4.14 -7.43
C LEU A 281 15.21 -4.05 -8.71
N MET A 282 15.14 -5.15 -9.46
CA MET A 282 14.40 -5.30 -10.73
C MET A 282 13.17 -6.22 -10.60
N ALA A 283 12.97 -6.90 -9.48
CA ALA A 283 11.66 -7.52 -9.28
C ALA A 283 10.66 -6.35 -9.19
N PRO A 284 9.68 -6.25 -10.12
CA PRO A 284 8.56 -5.35 -9.86
C PRO A 284 8.08 -5.74 -8.48
N ILE A 285 7.91 -4.76 -7.60
CA ILE A 285 7.40 -4.96 -6.26
C ILE A 285 6.03 -5.62 -6.45
N ARG A 286 6.02 -6.96 -6.49
CA ARG A 286 4.82 -7.77 -6.77
C ARG A 286 3.72 -7.41 -5.79
N GLY A 287 4.08 -7.21 -4.53
CA GLY A 287 3.15 -6.76 -3.50
C GLY A 287 2.61 -5.35 -3.74
N MET A 288 3.35 -4.42 -4.40
CA MET A 288 2.80 -3.09 -4.67
C MET A 288 1.69 -3.12 -5.73
N GLN A 289 1.78 -4.02 -6.71
CA GLN A 289 0.71 -4.18 -7.69
C GLN A 289 -0.52 -4.84 -7.06
N GLU A 290 -0.32 -5.76 -6.11
CA GLU A 290 -1.39 -6.42 -5.35
C GLU A 290 -2.02 -5.49 -4.29
N VAL A 291 -1.26 -4.61 -3.65
CA VAL A 291 -1.80 -3.56 -2.77
C VAL A 291 -2.72 -2.59 -3.53
N PHE A 292 -2.47 -2.40 -4.84
CA PHE A 292 -3.30 -1.53 -5.68
C PHE A 292 -4.38 -2.28 -6.48
N THR A 293 -4.29 -3.61 -6.61
CA THR A 293 -5.24 -4.41 -7.41
C THR A 293 -5.90 -5.53 -6.62
N GLY A 294 -5.42 -5.87 -5.44
CA GLY A 294 -5.90 -7.00 -4.62
C GLY A 294 -7.03 -6.67 -3.66
N ARG A 295 -7.25 -5.41 -3.34
CA ARG A 295 -8.50 -4.97 -2.73
C ARG A 295 -9.50 -4.70 -3.85
N GLU A 296 -10.74 -5.13 -3.63
CA GLU A 296 -11.87 -4.65 -4.41
C GLU A 296 -11.72 -3.13 -4.57
N ASP A 297 -11.94 -2.64 -5.78
CA ASP A 297 -11.92 -1.22 -6.07
C ASP A 297 -12.61 -0.47 -4.92
N PRO A 298 -12.00 0.56 -4.31
CA PRO A 298 -12.64 1.37 -3.28
C PRO A 298 -14.03 1.87 -3.68
N TYR A 299 -14.26 2.03 -4.99
CA TYR A 299 -15.56 2.31 -5.58
C TYR A 299 -16.54 1.13 -5.40
N GLU A 300 -16.15 -0.08 -5.73
CA GLU A 300 -17.03 -1.26 -5.57
C GLU A 300 -17.32 -1.55 -4.09
N VAL A 301 -16.36 -1.30 -3.20
CA VAL A 301 -16.58 -1.37 -1.75
C VAL A 301 -17.53 -0.29 -1.27
N ALA A 302 -17.37 0.95 -1.74
CA ALA A 302 -18.25 2.06 -1.39
C ALA A 302 -19.67 1.85 -1.94
N LYS A 303 -19.79 1.37 -3.18
CA LYS A 303 -21.05 1.03 -3.83
C LYS A 303 -21.78 -0.10 -3.08
N ARG A 304 -21.10 -1.18 -2.76
CA ARG A 304 -21.68 -2.29 -1.99
C ARG A 304 -22.16 -1.83 -0.60
N ARG A 305 -21.37 -1.01 0.10
CA ARG A 305 -21.77 -0.44 1.41
C ARG A 305 -22.91 0.55 1.31
N ALA A 306 -23.05 1.28 0.20
CA ALA A 306 -24.19 2.14 -0.06
C ALA A 306 -25.45 1.29 -0.32
N GLU A 307 -25.33 0.23 -1.10
CA GLU A 307 -26.41 -0.74 -1.34
C GLU A 307 -26.84 -1.44 -0.05
N GLU A 308 -25.90 -1.89 0.79
CA GLU A 308 -26.17 -2.50 2.10
C GLU A 308 -26.86 -1.52 3.07
N ARG A 309 -26.53 -0.23 3.05
CA ARG A 309 -27.23 0.80 3.85
C ARG A 309 -28.63 1.05 3.36
N GLN A 310 -28.86 1.11 2.05
CA GLN A 310 -30.19 1.26 1.48
C GLN A 310 -31.08 0.06 1.83
N GLU A 311 -30.55 -1.15 1.77
CA GLU A 311 -31.29 -2.35 2.19
C GLU A 311 -31.62 -2.34 3.69
N GLN A 312 -30.74 -1.80 4.54
CA GLN A 312 -30.99 -1.64 5.98
C GLN A 312 -32.03 -0.54 6.28
N GLU A 313 -32.03 0.55 5.52
CA GLU A 313 -33.01 1.63 5.64
C GLU A 313 -34.39 1.19 5.13
N ASP A 314 -34.47 0.49 4.00
CA ASP A 314 -35.70 -0.06 3.45
C ASP A 314 -36.26 -1.21 4.33
N GLY A 315 -35.39 -2.01 4.95
CA GLY A 315 -35.76 -3.11 5.87
C GLY A 315 -36.17 -2.62 7.27
N SER A 316 -35.83 -1.38 7.63
CA SER A 316 -36.16 -0.81 8.96
C SER A 316 -37.44 0.00 9.02
N ASN A 317 -38.22 0.09 7.95
CA ASN A 317 -39.50 0.80 7.91
C ASN A 317 -40.66 -0.18 8.23
N PRO A 318 -41.10 -0.33 9.52
CA PRO A 318 -42.09 -1.32 9.93
C PRO A 318 -43.54 -0.93 9.59
N GLU A 319 -43.80 0.27 9.05
CA GLU A 319 -45.16 0.76 8.87
C GLU A 319 -45.86 0.34 7.57
N GLU A 320 -45.13 -0.10 6.54
CA GLU A 320 -45.79 -0.53 5.27
C GLU A 320 -46.23 -1.99 5.26
N ASN A 321 -45.69 -2.85 6.12
CA ASN A 321 -46.05 -4.26 6.16
C ASN A 321 -47.32 -4.56 6.99
N SER A 322 -47.87 -3.59 7.75
CA SER A 322 -49.10 -3.77 8.50
C SER A 322 -50.37 -3.48 7.70
N ALA A 323 -50.25 -2.79 6.55
CA ALA A 323 -51.44 -2.44 5.74
C ALA A 323 -51.88 -3.54 4.75
N GLN A 324 -51.08 -4.55 4.50
CA GLN A 324 -51.40 -5.63 3.55
C GLN A 324 -52.01 -6.88 4.22
N SER A 325 -51.95 -7.01 5.55
CA SER A 325 -52.52 -8.19 6.24
C SER A 325 -54.01 -8.06 6.61
N ASP A 326 -54.53 -6.83 6.64
CA ASP A 326 -55.94 -6.60 7.06
C ASP A 326 -56.98 -6.62 5.92
N SER A 327 -56.55 -6.76 4.65
CA SER A 327 -57.48 -6.79 3.52
C SER A 327 -57.91 -8.19 3.05
N GLN A 328 -57.44 -9.25 3.69
CA GLN A 328 -57.80 -10.65 3.30
C GLN A 328 -58.67 -11.41 4.31
N SER A 329 -59.15 -10.81 5.40
CA SER A 329 -59.96 -11.53 6.39
C SER A 329 -61.46 -11.16 6.45
N ASN A 330 -61.98 -10.33 5.55
CA ASN A 330 -63.42 -10.06 5.50
C ASN A 330 -64.02 -10.43 4.13
N GLY A 331 -64.30 -11.69 3.95
CA GLY A 331 -65.00 -12.21 2.77
C GLY A 331 -65.37 -13.67 2.92
N LYS A 332 -66.23 -13.97 3.96
CA LYS A 332 -67.11 -15.14 3.94
C LYS A 332 -68.30 -14.90 4.88
#